data_90fd8cd19d9907f027e7fd10ddd891bf
#
_entry.id   90fd8cd19d9907f027e7fd10ddd891bf
#
_cell.length_a   1.000
_cell.length_b   1.000
_cell.length_c   1.000
_cell.angle_alpha   90.00
_cell.angle_beta   90.00
_cell.angle_gamma   90.00
#
_symmetry.space_group_name_H-M   'P 1'
#
loop_
_entity.id
_entity.type
_entity.pdbx_description
1 polymer ?
#
loop_
_entity_poly.entity_id
_entity_poly.type
_entity_poly.pdbx_seq_one_letter_code
_entity_poly.pdbx_strand_id
1 'polypeptide(L)'
;AGATPVQNVGAYGVEVADWMTRIMLLDRPGGAVRWVPAGELGFGYRHSVLKHSAAATVLEVEFALDPDGRSAPVRYAELAGALGVPVGDRTGPERVRAAVLALRAAKGMVLDPDDHDTWSVGSFFTNPVVSEEHFASIRAQSAGTVPHYPADGGVKLAAGWLVERAGFGKGFPGSGRCRLSTRHALALTNRGGASTADVLALARTVRDGVLAAFGVTLVPEPVLVGCAL
;
A
#
# COMPACT_ATOMS: atom_id res chain seq x y z
N ALA A 1 13.86 5.33 5.91
CA ALA A 1 14.54 4.09 5.49
C ALA A 1 14.14 2.90 6.37
N GLY A 2 14.20 3.00 7.70
CA GLY A 2 14.00 1.86 8.61
C GLY A 2 12.64 1.12 8.49
N ALA A 3 11.56 1.80 8.17
CA ALA A 3 10.26 1.15 7.96
C ALA A 3 10.16 0.40 6.62
N THR A 4 11.04 0.69 5.67
CA THR A 4 11.00 0.15 4.31
C THR A 4 11.06 -1.38 4.25
N PRO A 5 12.01 -2.07 4.94
CA PRO A 5 12.05 -3.52 4.95
C PRO A 5 10.99 -4.17 5.85
N VAL A 6 10.46 -3.43 6.83
CA VAL A 6 9.51 -4.00 7.81
C VAL A 6 8.26 -4.52 7.12
N GLN A 7 7.73 -3.79 6.16
CA GLN A 7 6.52 -4.18 5.44
C GLN A 7 6.73 -4.41 3.94
N ASN A 8 7.96 -4.60 3.49
CA ASN A 8 8.26 -4.74 2.06
C ASN A 8 7.54 -3.68 1.23
N VAL A 9 7.94 -2.41 1.44
CA VAL A 9 7.29 -1.27 0.75
C VAL A 9 7.35 -1.46 -0.76
N GLY A 10 6.21 -1.28 -1.42
CA GLY A 10 6.12 -1.40 -2.87
C GLY A 10 5.09 -0.46 -3.47
N ALA A 11 5.40 0.04 -4.66
CA ALA A 11 4.50 0.85 -5.47
C ALA A 11 4.90 0.75 -6.95
N TYR A 12 3.94 0.96 -7.84
CA TYR A 12 4.17 1.01 -9.29
C TYR A 12 4.90 -0.21 -9.88
N GLY A 13 4.61 -1.40 -9.32
CA GLY A 13 5.15 -2.66 -9.80
C GLY A 13 6.58 -3.00 -9.34
N VAL A 14 7.10 -2.27 -8.32
CA VAL A 14 8.39 -2.52 -7.69
C VAL A 14 8.19 -2.68 -6.18
N GLU A 15 8.83 -3.67 -5.59
CA GLU A 15 8.95 -3.84 -4.15
C GLU A 15 10.41 -3.68 -3.71
N VAL A 16 10.63 -3.24 -2.46
CA VAL A 16 12.01 -3.02 -1.97
C VAL A 16 12.80 -4.31 -1.88
N ALA A 17 12.15 -5.44 -1.66
CA ALA A 17 12.77 -6.76 -1.66
C ALA A 17 13.49 -7.08 -2.98
N ASP A 18 13.04 -6.52 -4.11
CA ASP A 18 13.65 -6.73 -5.44
C ASP A 18 15.08 -6.18 -5.53
N TRP A 19 15.44 -5.23 -4.65
CA TRP A 19 16.67 -4.46 -4.73
C TRP A 19 17.50 -4.49 -3.44
N MET A 20 16.94 -4.99 -2.36
CA MET A 20 17.59 -5.06 -1.06
C MET A 20 18.55 -6.24 -1.00
N THR A 21 19.79 -5.99 -0.60
CA THR A 21 20.81 -7.04 -0.43
C THR A 21 20.88 -7.52 1.01
N ARG A 22 20.89 -6.58 1.96
CA ARG A 22 20.97 -6.88 3.40
C ARG A 22 20.51 -5.67 4.21
N ILE A 23 20.25 -5.92 5.50
CA ILE A 23 19.94 -4.88 6.47
C ILE A 23 20.81 -5.04 7.72
N MET A 24 21.09 -3.94 8.39
CA MET A 24 21.72 -3.97 9.72
C MET A 24 20.63 -3.93 10.77
N LEU A 25 20.60 -4.92 11.64
CA LEU A 25 19.64 -5.04 12.74
C LEU A 25 20.35 -4.91 14.09
N LEU A 26 19.72 -4.17 14.99
CA LEU A 26 19.94 -4.28 16.43
C LEU A 26 18.94 -5.30 16.98
N ASP A 27 19.44 -6.40 17.50
CA ASP A 27 18.66 -7.34 18.33
C ASP A 27 18.34 -6.66 19.66
N ARG A 28 17.07 -6.41 19.94
CA ARG A 28 16.66 -5.63 21.11
C ARG A 28 16.85 -6.37 22.44
N PRO A 29 16.56 -7.68 22.54
CA PRO A 29 16.83 -8.44 23.76
C PRO A 29 18.31 -8.59 24.09
N GLY A 30 19.14 -8.90 23.09
CA GLY A 30 20.56 -9.20 23.28
C GLY A 30 21.50 -8.01 23.06
N GLY A 31 21.03 -6.91 22.48
CA GLY A 31 21.85 -5.74 22.14
C GLY A 31 22.85 -5.97 21.00
N ALA A 32 22.84 -7.14 20.36
CA ALA A 32 23.75 -7.46 19.26
C ALA A 32 23.37 -6.70 17.98
N VAL A 33 24.38 -6.19 17.29
CA VAL A 33 24.23 -5.56 15.97
C VAL A 33 24.82 -6.47 14.91
N ARG A 34 24.05 -6.78 13.85
CA ARG A 34 24.50 -7.65 12.77
C ARG A 34 23.87 -7.31 11.44
N TRP A 35 24.59 -7.60 10.36
CA TRP A 35 24.02 -7.64 9.02
C TRP A 35 23.23 -8.93 8.80
N VAL A 36 22.04 -8.79 8.21
CA VAL A 36 21.13 -9.89 7.87
C VAL A 36 20.85 -9.83 6.38
N PRO A 37 21.12 -10.90 5.62
CA PRO A 37 20.76 -10.98 4.20
C PRO A 37 19.27 -10.79 3.98
N ALA A 38 18.89 -10.15 2.86
CA ALA A 38 17.48 -9.91 2.51
C ALA A 38 16.67 -11.22 2.41
N GLY A 39 17.29 -12.31 1.97
CA GLY A 39 16.65 -13.64 1.87
C GLY A 39 16.18 -14.24 3.21
N GLU A 40 16.74 -13.77 4.35
CA GLU A 40 16.34 -14.23 5.68
C GLU A 40 15.12 -13.44 6.24
N LEU A 41 14.68 -12.39 5.54
CA LEU A 41 13.63 -11.51 6.03
C LEU A 41 12.22 -12.00 5.70
N GLY A 42 12.07 -13.11 4.97
CA GLY A 42 10.78 -13.71 4.65
C GLY A 42 9.81 -12.71 3.99
N PHE A 43 10.31 -11.96 3.01
CA PHE A 43 9.51 -10.97 2.32
C PHE A 43 8.31 -11.57 1.59
N GLY A 44 7.16 -10.93 1.73
CA GLY A 44 5.94 -11.19 1.01
C GLY A 44 5.18 -9.88 0.75
N TYR A 45 3.99 -9.97 0.19
CA TYR A 45 3.17 -8.79 -0.05
C TYR A 45 2.88 -8.02 1.25
N ARG A 46 3.44 -6.83 1.40
CA ARG A 46 3.36 -5.98 2.60
C ARG A 46 3.76 -6.71 3.89
N HIS A 47 4.73 -7.62 3.79
CA HIS A 47 5.16 -8.48 4.88
C HIS A 47 6.68 -8.67 4.93
N SER A 48 7.20 -8.82 6.15
CA SER A 48 8.50 -9.41 6.49
C SER A 48 8.42 -10.00 7.91
N VAL A 49 9.44 -10.76 8.31
CA VAL A 49 9.55 -11.27 9.69
C VAL A 49 9.65 -10.18 10.75
N LEU A 50 9.95 -8.95 10.34
CA LEU A 50 10.03 -7.79 11.23
C LEU A 50 8.67 -7.15 11.49
N LYS A 51 7.67 -7.42 10.66
CA LYS A 51 6.35 -6.81 10.80
C LYS A 51 5.65 -7.34 12.04
N HIS A 52 5.11 -6.43 12.86
CA HIS A 52 4.49 -6.72 14.16
C HIS A 52 5.44 -7.36 15.18
N SER A 53 6.76 -7.29 14.95
CA SER A 53 7.80 -7.77 15.87
C SER A 53 8.44 -6.61 16.60
N ALA A 54 8.66 -6.77 17.91
CA ALA A 54 9.45 -5.86 18.72
C ALA A 54 10.89 -6.38 18.96
N ALA A 55 11.27 -7.49 18.33
CA ALA A 55 12.55 -8.17 18.59
C ALA A 55 13.76 -7.42 18.03
N ALA A 56 13.59 -6.63 16.98
CA ALA A 56 14.70 -5.95 16.33
C ALA A 56 14.38 -4.52 15.91
N THR A 57 15.43 -3.70 15.75
CA THR A 57 15.37 -2.37 15.17
C THR A 57 16.25 -2.34 13.92
N VAL A 58 15.71 -1.85 12.81
CA VAL A 58 16.48 -1.64 11.58
C VAL A 58 17.33 -0.39 11.72
N LEU A 59 18.65 -0.53 11.59
CA LEU A 59 19.62 0.55 11.66
C LEU A 59 19.99 1.05 10.26
N GLU A 60 20.33 0.13 9.35
CA GLU A 60 20.77 0.43 8.00
C GLU A 60 20.11 -0.51 6.99
N VAL A 61 20.03 -0.06 5.74
CA VAL A 61 19.48 -0.81 4.62
C VAL A 61 20.42 -0.68 3.43
N GLU A 62 20.81 -1.77 2.82
CA GLU A 62 21.67 -1.80 1.65
C GLU A 62 20.87 -2.23 0.42
N PHE A 63 21.00 -1.48 -0.67
CA PHE A 63 20.37 -1.75 -1.96
C PHE A 63 21.41 -1.98 -3.05
N ALA A 64 21.16 -2.96 -3.91
CA ALA A 64 21.85 -3.09 -5.19
C ALA A 64 21.20 -2.15 -6.21
N LEU A 65 21.97 -1.22 -6.73
CA LEU A 65 21.52 -0.32 -7.78
C LEU A 65 22.06 -0.78 -9.15
N ASP A 66 21.33 -0.42 -10.22
CA ASP A 66 21.79 -0.70 -11.59
C ASP A 66 23.07 0.11 -11.86
N PRO A 67 24.19 -0.53 -12.23
CA PRO A 67 25.46 0.18 -12.44
C PRO A 67 25.42 1.13 -13.64
N ASP A 68 24.52 0.88 -14.61
CA ASP A 68 24.32 1.78 -15.76
C ASP A 68 23.40 2.94 -15.44
N GLY A 69 22.93 3.08 -14.18
CA GLY A 69 22.06 4.15 -13.73
C GLY A 69 20.67 4.13 -14.38
N ARG A 70 20.17 2.94 -14.80
CA ARG A 70 18.84 2.79 -15.37
C ARG A 70 17.82 2.47 -14.28
N SER A 71 16.55 2.80 -14.53
CA SER A 71 15.46 2.41 -13.66
C SER A 71 15.25 0.89 -13.61
N ALA A 72 14.49 0.41 -12.63
CA ALA A 72 13.84 -0.89 -12.74
C ALA A 72 12.99 -0.98 -14.02
N PRO A 73 12.70 -2.18 -14.55
CA PRO A 73 11.71 -2.34 -15.61
C PRO A 73 10.36 -1.75 -15.19
N VAL A 74 9.77 -0.92 -16.04
CA VAL A 74 8.47 -0.29 -15.79
C VAL A 74 7.35 -1.31 -15.97
N ARG A 75 6.91 -1.92 -14.88
CA ARG A 75 5.91 -3.01 -14.90
C ARG A 75 4.46 -2.53 -14.76
N TYR A 76 4.25 -1.28 -14.36
CA TYR A 76 2.93 -0.74 -14.07
C TYR A 76 2.40 0.06 -15.26
N ALA A 77 1.26 -0.36 -15.84
CA ALA A 77 0.73 0.18 -17.09
C ALA A 77 0.47 1.70 -17.04
N GLU A 78 -0.08 2.22 -15.93
CA GLU A 78 -0.31 3.66 -15.75
C GLU A 78 1.01 4.45 -15.78
N LEU A 79 2.07 3.91 -15.15
CA LEU A 79 3.40 4.53 -15.16
C LEU A 79 4.03 4.45 -16.56
N ALA A 80 3.90 3.32 -17.25
CA ALA A 80 4.37 3.14 -18.62
C ALA A 80 3.72 4.16 -19.57
N GLY A 81 2.41 4.33 -19.45
CA GLY A 81 1.66 5.35 -20.20
C GLY A 81 2.12 6.77 -19.90
N ALA A 82 2.33 7.12 -18.63
CA ALA A 82 2.82 8.44 -18.22
C ALA A 82 4.24 8.73 -18.72
N LEU A 83 5.08 7.70 -18.86
CA LEU A 83 6.45 7.81 -19.38
C LEU A 83 6.54 7.76 -20.91
N GLY A 84 5.48 7.30 -21.59
CA GLY A 84 5.48 7.06 -23.05
C GLY A 84 6.40 5.90 -23.44
N VAL A 85 6.52 4.85 -22.61
CA VAL A 85 7.36 3.67 -22.86
C VAL A 85 6.54 2.39 -22.78
N PRO A 86 6.91 1.30 -23.50
CA PRO A 86 6.32 -0.01 -23.32
C PRO A 86 6.46 -0.53 -21.90
N VAL A 87 5.50 -1.37 -21.46
CA VAL A 87 5.64 -2.13 -20.21
C VAL A 87 6.82 -3.10 -20.33
N GLY A 88 7.71 -3.10 -19.34
CA GLY A 88 8.93 -3.87 -19.31
C GLY A 88 10.20 -3.08 -19.67
N ASP A 89 10.05 -1.93 -20.29
CA ASP A 89 11.19 -1.08 -20.65
C ASP A 89 11.83 -0.42 -19.41
N ARG A 90 13.10 -0.01 -19.60
CA ARG A 90 13.86 0.77 -18.62
C ARG A 90 14.11 2.17 -19.15
N THR A 91 14.13 3.16 -18.27
CA THR A 91 14.39 4.56 -18.63
C THR A 91 15.22 5.25 -17.55
N GLY A 92 15.50 6.53 -17.70
CA GLY A 92 16.23 7.30 -16.68
C GLY A 92 15.43 7.35 -15.36
N PRO A 93 16.08 7.08 -14.22
CA PRO A 93 15.40 7.03 -12.91
C PRO A 93 14.77 8.36 -12.52
N GLU A 94 15.33 9.49 -12.96
CA GLU A 94 14.77 10.82 -12.71
C GLU A 94 13.42 11.01 -13.42
N ARG A 95 13.29 10.51 -14.66
CA ARG A 95 12.01 10.51 -15.38
C ARG A 95 10.96 9.66 -14.66
N VAL A 96 11.36 8.47 -14.20
CA VAL A 96 10.48 7.59 -13.42
C VAL A 96 10.03 8.29 -12.14
N ARG A 97 10.97 8.88 -11.39
CA ARG A 97 10.65 9.62 -10.16
C ARG A 97 9.67 10.76 -10.43
N ALA A 98 9.90 11.56 -11.45
CA ALA A 98 9.02 12.67 -11.80
C ALA A 98 7.61 12.19 -12.17
N ALA A 99 7.49 11.14 -13.00
CA ALA A 99 6.21 10.54 -13.38
C ALA A 99 5.47 9.95 -12.17
N VAL A 100 6.17 9.22 -11.28
CA VAL A 100 5.58 8.68 -10.04
C VAL A 100 5.07 9.80 -9.14
N LEU A 101 5.83 10.88 -8.95
CA LEU A 101 5.39 12.02 -8.13
C LEU A 101 4.16 12.69 -8.74
N ALA A 102 4.11 12.87 -10.06
CA ALA A 102 2.95 13.45 -10.74
C ALA A 102 1.69 12.56 -10.58
N LEU A 103 1.82 11.24 -10.79
CA LEU A 103 0.73 10.28 -10.59
C LEU A 103 0.25 10.25 -9.14
N ARG A 104 1.16 10.33 -8.17
CA ARG A 104 0.80 10.39 -6.75
C ARG A 104 0.13 11.71 -6.38
N ALA A 105 0.61 12.83 -6.90
CA ALA A 105 -0.01 14.15 -6.68
C ALA A 105 -1.45 14.18 -7.22
N ALA A 106 -1.68 13.63 -8.42
CA ALA A 106 -3.02 13.51 -9.01
C ALA A 106 -3.98 12.67 -8.12
N LYS A 107 -3.45 11.72 -7.36
CA LYS A 107 -4.21 10.88 -6.40
C LYS A 107 -4.29 11.48 -4.99
N GLY A 108 -3.79 12.70 -4.77
CA GLY A 108 -3.74 13.31 -3.43
C GLY A 108 -2.75 12.62 -2.47
N MET A 109 -1.74 11.92 -2.99
CA MET A 109 -0.76 11.15 -2.21
C MET A 109 0.62 11.82 -2.10
N VAL A 110 0.71 13.08 -2.46
CA VAL A 110 1.84 13.97 -2.15
C VAL A 110 1.30 15.04 -1.23
N LEU A 111 1.92 15.20 -0.04
CA LEU A 111 1.44 16.14 0.97
C LEU A 111 1.50 17.58 0.42
N ASP A 112 0.36 18.24 0.47
CA ASP A 112 0.18 19.68 0.28
C ASP A 112 -0.47 20.24 1.54
N PRO A 113 0.19 21.13 2.30
CA PRO A 113 -0.38 21.69 3.54
C PRO A 113 -1.68 22.46 3.35
N ASP A 114 -1.92 23.00 2.15
CA ASP A 114 -3.11 23.80 1.85
C ASP A 114 -4.26 22.96 1.30
N ASP A 115 -4.02 21.66 1.01
CA ASP A 115 -5.05 20.73 0.52
C ASP A 115 -5.27 19.56 1.49
N HIS A 116 -6.29 19.65 2.30
CA HIS A 116 -6.69 18.60 3.24
C HIS A 116 -6.98 17.24 2.57
N ASP A 117 -7.22 17.20 1.27
CA ASP A 117 -7.42 15.93 0.56
C ASP A 117 -6.12 15.11 0.45
N THR A 118 -4.97 15.75 0.72
CA THR A 118 -3.66 15.11 0.79
C THR A 118 -3.26 14.67 2.21
N TRP A 119 -4.03 15.05 3.24
CA TRP A 119 -3.72 14.75 4.64
C TRP A 119 -4.14 13.32 5.00
N SER A 120 -3.41 12.36 4.49
CA SER A 120 -3.66 10.93 4.71
C SER A 120 -2.35 10.18 4.91
N VAL A 121 -2.44 8.93 5.32
CA VAL A 121 -1.31 7.99 5.40
C VAL A 121 -1.18 7.13 4.12
N GLY A 122 -1.79 7.56 3.03
CA GLY A 122 -1.89 6.80 1.79
C GLY A 122 -3.07 5.84 1.80
N SER A 123 -3.01 4.76 1.01
CA SER A 123 -4.03 3.72 1.03
C SER A 123 -4.11 3.09 2.42
N PHE A 124 -5.32 3.15 3.02
CA PHE A 124 -5.50 2.67 4.40
C PHE A 124 -5.65 1.15 4.48
N PHE A 125 -6.17 0.51 3.45
CA PHE A 125 -6.36 -0.93 3.40
C PHE A 125 -5.47 -1.58 2.36
N THR A 126 -4.94 -2.76 2.70
CA THR A 126 -4.23 -3.63 1.75
C THR A 126 -5.21 -4.32 0.81
N ASN A 127 -4.72 -4.73 -0.35
CA ASN A 127 -5.48 -5.58 -1.26
C ASN A 127 -5.66 -6.98 -0.64
N PRO A 128 -6.89 -7.43 -0.37
CA PRO A 128 -7.12 -8.74 0.24
C PRO A 128 -6.85 -9.87 -0.74
N VAL A 129 -6.37 -11.01 -0.21
CA VAL A 129 -6.28 -12.27 -0.94
C VAL A 129 -7.42 -13.17 -0.49
N VAL A 130 -8.18 -13.70 -1.43
CA VAL A 130 -9.32 -14.60 -1.19
C VAL A 130 -9.11 -15.92 -1.91
N SER A 131 -9.83 -16.98 -1.54
CA SER A 131 -9.81 -18.24 -2.27
C SER A 131 -10.40 -18.09 -3.68
N GLU A 132 -10.03 -18.97 -4.60
CA GLU A 132 -10.60 -19.02 -5.96
C GLU A 132 -12.14 -19.15 -5.93
N GLU A 133 -12.68 -19.96 -5.01
CA GLU A 133 -14.12 -20.15 -4.82
C GLU A 133 -14.79 -18.83 -4.40
N HIS A 134 -14.22 -18.13 -3.41
CA HIS A 134 -14.76 -16.86 -2.96
C HIS A 134 -14.69 -15.79 -4.06
N PHE A 135 -13.57 -15.74 -4.81
CA PHE A 135 -13.46 -14.86 -5.99
C PHE A 135 -14.52 -15.16 -7.04
N ALA A 136 -14.77 -16.45 -7.35
CA ALA A 136 -15.80 -16.84 -8.29
C ALA A 136 -17.19 -16.37 -7.85
N SER A 137 -17.51 -16.47 -6.55
CA SER A 137 -18.76 -15.97 -5.96
C SER A 137 -18.88 -14.45 -6.10
N ILE A 138 -17.83 -13.68 -5.76
CA ILE A 138 -17.82 -12.21 -5.93
C ILE A 138 -18.04 -11.84 -7.40
N ARG A 139 -17.33 -12.52 -8.32
CA ARG A 139 -17.45 -12.28 -9.75
C ARG A 139 -18.86 -12.55 -10.29
N ALA A 140 -19.50 -13.62 -9.83
CA ALA A 140 -20.87 -13.97 -10.24
C ALA A 140 -21.91 -12.94 -9.81
N GLN A 141 -21.69 -12.27 -8.67
CA GLN A 141 -22.60 -11.26 -8.10
C GLN A 141 -22.29 -9.83 -8.60
N SER A 142 -21.17 -9.64 -9.28
CA SER A 142 -20.71 -8.31 -9.69
C SER A 142 -21.09 -7.99 -11.12
N ALA A 143 -21.59 -6.77 -11.35
CA ALA A 143 -21.73 -6.25 -12.70
C ALA A 143 -20.37 -5.80 -13.25
N GLY A 144 -19.90 -6.39 -14.34
CA GLY A 144 -18.66 -6.06 -15.02
C GLY A 144 -17.43 -6.77 -14.46
N THR A 145 -16.26 -6.31 -14.87
CA THR A 145 -14.97 -6.94 -14.51
C THR A 145 -14.59 -6.61 -13.07
N VAL A 146 -14.26 -7.65 -12.30
CA VAL A 146 -13.65 -7.51 -10.97
C VAL A 146 -12.14 -7.41 -11.14
N PRO A 147 -11.49 -6.28 -10.80
CA PRO A 147 -10.04 -6.15 -10.88
C PRO A 147 -9.35 -7.10 -9.89
N HIS A 148 -8.51 -7.97 -10.42
CA HIS A 148 -7.83 -9.00 -9.63
C HIS A 148 -6.45 -9.29 -10.18
N TYR A 149 -5.62 -9.91 -9.34
CA TYR A 149 -4.22 -10.26 -9.64
C TYR A 149 -3.90 -11.63 -9.03
N PRO A 150 -3.00 -12.41 -9.65
CA PRO A 150 -2.52 -13.64 -9.03
C PRO A 150 -1.80 -13.32 -7.71
N ALA A 151 -1.96 -14.22 -6.73
CA ALA A 151 -1.25 -14.14 -5.46
C ALA A 151 -1.02 -15.55 -4.90
N ASP A 152 0.00 -15.69 -4.05
CA ASP A 152 0.21 -16.94 -3.33
C ASP A 152 -1.01 -17.19 -2.41
N GLY A 153 -1.56 -18.39 -2.51
CA GLY A 153 -2.72 -18.80 -1.72
C GLY A 153 -4.08 -18.32 -2.23
N GLY A 154 -4.19 -17.75 -3.45
CA GLY A 154 -5.46 -17.38 -4.05
C GLY A 154 -5.44 -16.20 -5.00
N VAL A 155 -6.49 -15.41 -4.98
CA VAL A 155 -6.71 -14.26 -5.85
C VAL A 155 -6.67 -12.97 -5.03
N LYS A 156 -5.80 -12.04 -5.41
CA LYS A 156 -5.70 -10.71 -4.80
C LYS A 156 -6.67 -9.75 -5.47
N LEU A 157 -7.61 -9.19 -4.70
CA LEU A 157 -8.62 -8.25 -5.17
C LEU A 157 -8.17 -6.80 -4.97
N ALA A 158 -8.61 -5.90 -5.85
CA ALA A 158 -8.38 -4.47 -5.68
C ALA A 158 -9.28 -3.92 -4.55
N ALA A 159 -8.69 -3.59 -3.39
CA ALA A 159 -9.42 -3.05 -2.24
C ALA A 159 -10.21 -1.77 -2.60
N GLY A 160 -9.65 -0.89 -3.45
CA GLY A 160 -10.35 0.32 -3.89
C GLY A 160 -11.65 0.01 -4.64
N TRP A 161 -11.65 -1.01 -5.48
CA TRP A 161 -12.85 -1.47 -6.17
C TRP A 161 -13.90 -2.02 -5.18
N LEU A 162 -13.47 -2.83 -4.21
CA LEU A 162 -14.37 -3.35 -3.17
C LEU A 162 -15.03 -2.22 -2.38
N VAL A 163 -14.24 -1.22 -1.97
CA VAL A 163 -14.71 -0.05 -1.22
C VAL A 163 -15.75 0.74 -2.04
N GLU A 164 -15.43 1.08 -3.28
CA GLU A 164 -16.37 1.81 -4.15
C GLU A 164 -17.64 1.01 -4.44
N ARG A 165 -17.54 -0.30 -4.66
CA ARG A 165 -18.70 -1.17 -4.93
C ARG A 165 -19.54 -1.47 -3.69
N ALA A 166 -18.97 -1.38 -2.50
CA ALA A 166 -19.72 -1.42 -1.23
C ALA A 166 -20.46 -0.10 -0.92
N GLY A 167 -20.41 0.88 -1.82
CA GLY A 167 -21.12 2.17 -1.67
C GLY A 167 -20.28 3.29 -1.06
N PHE A 168 -18.98 3.07 -0.79
CA PHE A 168 -18.09 4.08 -0.24
C PHE A 168 -17.27 4.76 -1.35
N GLY A 169 -17.93 5.61 -2.12
CA GLY A 169 -17.30 6.36 -3.19
C GLY A 169 -16.34 7.44 -2.67
N LYS A 170 -15.56 8.01 -3.58
CA LYS A 170 -14.65 9.13 -3.28
C LYS A 170 -15.38 10.26 -2.59
N GLY A 171 -14.77 10.81 -1.53
CA GLY A 171 -15.36 11.88 -0.72
C GLY A 171 -16.36 11.41 0.35
N PHE A 172 -16.70 10.12 0.44
CA PHE A 172 -17.63 9.61 1.47
C PHE A 172 -17.15 9.96 2.90
N PRO A 173 -18.05 10.34 3.82
CA PRO A 173 -19.50 10.50 3.72
C PRO A 173 -19.98 11.87 3.22
N GLY A 174 -19.14 12.66 2.57
CA GLY A 174 -19.47 13.98 2.04
C GLY A 174 -19.27 15.13 3.04
N SER A 175 -19.37 14.86 4.34
CA SER A 175 -19.19 15.83 5.43
C SER A 175 -18.40 15.20 6.59
N GLY A 176 -18.04 16.00 7.62
CA GLY A 176 -17.30 15.53 8.79
C GLY A 176 -15.80 15.80 8.73
N ARG A 177 -15.11 15.50 9.84
CA ARG A 177 -13.68 15.78 10.04
C ARG A 177 -12.76 14.77 9.37
N CYS A 178 -13.25 13.56 9.08
CA CYS A 178 -12.56 12.53 8.37
C CYS A 178 -13.40 12.03 7.19
N ARG A 179 -12.82 11.87 6.00
CA ARG A 179 -13.52 11.44 4.79
C ARG A 179 -12.59 10.58 3.94
N LEU A 180 -13.17 9.78 3.04
CA LEU A 180 -12.39 9.25 1.92
C LEU A 180 -11.94 10.41 1.02
N SER A 181 -10.73 10.31 0.47
CA SER A 181 -10.23 11.30 -0.49
C SER A 181 -11.16 11.40 -1.70
N THR A 182 -11.34 12.61 -2.22
CA THR A 182 -12.08 12.85 -3.46
C THR A 182 -11.33 12.34 -4.70
N ARG A 183 -10.04 12.00 -4.55
CA ARG A 183 -9.16 11.52 -5.62
C ARG A 183 -8.88 10.02 -5.53
N HIS A 184 -8.91 9.43 -4.33
CA HIS A 184 -8.56 8.03 -4.09
C HIS A 184 -9.37 7.40 -2.95
N ALA A 185 -10.26 6.46 -3.27
CA ALA A 185 -11.21 5.87 -2.32
C ALA A 185 -10.55 5.08 -1.16
N LEU A 186 -9.28 4.69 -1.26
CA LEU A 186 -8.57 4.03 -0.15
C LEU A 186 -7.89 4.99 0.81
N ALA A 187 -7.78 6.28 0.50
CA ALA A 187 -7.15 7.26 1.37
C ALA A 187 -8.18 7.87 2.33
N LEU A 188 -8.02 7.63 3.64
CA LEU A 188 -8.79 8.28 4.69
C LEU A 188 -8.10 9.60 5.03
N THR A 189 -8.77 10.73 4.79
CA THR A 189 -8.19 12.07 4.91
C THR A 189 -8.67 12.80 6.15
N ASN A 190 -7.75 13.46 6.84
CA ASN A 190 -8.04 14.41 7.90
C ASN A 190 -8.42 15.76 7.27
N ARG A 191 -9.66 16.19 7.42
CA ARG A 191 -10.19 17.44 6.83
C ARG A 191 -9.96 18.68 7.71
N GLY A 192 -9.03 18.58 8.64
CA GLY A 192 -8.75 19.58 9.67
C GLY A 192 -9.43 19.23 10.99
N GLY A 193 -8.63 18.94 12.02
CA GLY A 193 -9.11 18.65 13.37
C GLY A 193 -9.74 17.26 13.57
N ALA A 194 -9.50 16.28 12.70
CA ALA A 194 -9.88 14.89 12.95
C ALA A 194 -9.00 14.26 14.03
N SER A 195 -9.62 13.54 14.94
CA SER A 195 -8.95 12.68 15.93
C SER A 195 -8.68 11.27 15.37
N THR A 196 -7.84 10.51 16.05
CA THR A 196 -7.67 9.06 15.76
C THR A 196 -9.02 8.32 15.82
N ALA A 197 -9.88 8.67 16.76
CA ALA A 197 -11.21 8.07 16.88
C ALA A 197 -12.08 8.32 15.63
N ASP A 198 -12.03 9.52 15.05
CA ASP A 198 -12.75 9.85 13.81
C ASP A 198 -12.25 9.00 12.63
N VAL A 199 -10.92 8.85 12.50
CA VAL A 199 -10.30 8.01 11.43
C VAL A 199 -10.69 6.55 11.61
N LEU A 200 -10.61 6.01 12.83
CA LEU A 200 -10.97 4.62 13.11
C LEU A 200 -12.47 4.36 12.91
N ALA A 201 -13.34 5.32 13.26
CA ALA A 201 -14.78 5.21 13.02
C ALA A 201 -15.07 5.08 11.51
N LEU A 202 -14.48 5.93 10.68
CA LEU A 202 -14.61 5.84 9.22
C LEU A 202 -14.03 4.53 8.68
N ALA A 203 -12.86 4.11 9.17
CA ALA A 203 -12.22 2.88 8.75
C ALA A 203 -13.09 1.64 9.08
N ARG A 204 -13.71 1.59 10.29
CA ARG A 204 -14.65 0.53 10.66
C ARG A 204 -15.88 0.53 9.76
N THR A 205 -16.48 1.69 9.51
CA THR A 205 -17.64 1.81 8.62
C THR A 205 -17.35 1.23 7.24
N VAL A 206 -16.20 1.57 6.66
CA VAL A 206 -15.78 1.05 5.34
C VAL A 206 -15.50 -0.44 5.39
N ARG A 207 -14.72 -0.90 6.38
CA ARG A 207 -14.40 -2.34 6.55
C ARG A 207 -15.67 -3.19 6.70
N ASP A 208 -16.56 -2.77 7.59
CA ASP A 208 -17.77 -3.54 7.92
C ASP A 208 -18.76 -3.53 6.74
N GLY A 209 -18.84 -2.43 5.99
CA GLY A 209 -19.63 -2.38 4.77
C GLY A 209 -19.09 -3.27 3.65
N VAL A 210 -17.77 -3.35 3.47
CA VAL A 210 -17.14 -4.28 2.51
C VAL A 210 -17.36 -5.72 2.96
N LEU A 211 -17.24 -6.01 4.27
CA LEU A 211 -17.54 -7.33 4.82
C LEU A 211 -19.00 -7.72 4.54
N ALA A 212 -19.95 -6.82 4.80
CA ALA A 212 -21.36 -7.07 4.54
C ALA A 212 -21.68 -7.30 3.05
N ALA A 213 -21.01 -6.56 2.15
CA ALA A 213 -21.28 -6.64 0.71
C ALA A 213 -20.62 -7.86 0.03
N PHE A 214 -19.42 -8.23 0.47
CA PHE A 214 -18.57 -9.20 -0.24
C PHE A 214 -18.04 -10.35 0.63
N GLY A 215 -18.31 -10.36 1.93
CA GLY A 215 -17.73 -11.35 2.85
C GLY A 215 -16.20 -11.18 3.04
N VAL A 216 -15.65 -10.03 2.64
CA VAL A 216 -14.20 -9.77 2.69
C VAL A 216 -13.88 -8.81 3.82
N THR A 217 -13.02 -9.21 4.75
CA THR A 217 -12.51 -8.33 5.81
C THR A 217 -11.29 -7.58 5.30
N LEU A 218 -11.38 -6.24 5.23
CA LEU A 218 -10.24 -5.40 4.90
C LEU A 218 -9.29 -5.25 6.09
N VAL A 219 -7.98 -5.32 5.80
CA VAL A 219 -6.91 -5.20 6.80
C VAL A 219 -6.19 -3.86 6.62
N PRO A 220 -5.96 -3.09 7.70
CA PRO A 220 -5.24 -1.82 7.59
C PRO A 220 -3.77 -2.06 7.20
N GLU A 221 -3.25 -1.23 6.28
CA GLU A 221 -1.82 -1.19 5.95
C GLU A 221 -1.01 -0.42 7.01
N PRO A 222 -1.49 0.71 7.56
CA PRO A 222 -0.81 1.39 8.65
C PRO A 222 -0.71 0.53 9.91
N VAL A 223 0.42 0.64 10.62
CA VAL A 223 0.56 0.06 11.95
C VAL A 223 -0.19 0.93 12.94
N LEU A 224 -1.11 0.32 13.68
CA LEU A 224 -1.92 1.00 14.70
C LEU A 224 -1.17 0.96 16.03
N VAL A 225 -0.85 2.14 16.60
CA VAL A 225 -0.12 2.27 17.85
C VAL A 225 -1.05 2.83 18.93
N GLY A 226 -1.26 2.08 20.01
CA GLY A 226 -2.14 2.47 21.11
C GLY A 226 -3.63 2.50 20.75
N CYS A 227 -4.01 1.91 19.61
CA CYS A 227 -5.40 1.81 19.15
C CYS A 227 -5.60 0.54 18.32
N ALA A 228 -6.87 0.20 18.03
CA ALA A 228 -7.25 -0.99 17.24
C ALA A 228 -8.43 -0.67 16.31
N LEU A 229 -8.49 -1.39 15.18
CA LEU A 229 -9.58 -1.34 14.19
C LEU A 229 -10.59 -2.48 14.43
#